data_8efebabe672eafd1b1ba85e02c314458
#
_entry.id   8efebabe672eafd1b1ba85e02c314458
#
_cell.length_a   1.000
_cell.length_b   1.000
_cell.length_c   1.000
_cell.angle_alpha   90.00
_cell.angle_beta   90.00
_cell.angle_gamma   90.00
#
_symmetry.space_group_name_H-M   'P 1'
#
loop_
_entity.id
_entity.type
_entity.pdbx_description
1 polymer ?
#
loop_
_entity_poly.entity_id
_entity_poly.type
_entity_poly.pdbx_seq_one_letter_code
_entity_poly.pdbx_strand_id
1 'polypeptide(L)'
;DVYYPGPTEVKEFYMSVLLDREKGRNVIVYSTEGGMDIEHVAEHTPEKIHREVIDPRVGLQGFQTRKIAFNLGLSGEAFKQMTKFVASLYKAYEGIDASMFEINPLFKTSDDKIIAVDAKVTLDGNGLFRHPDYEAMRDKTEEDPTEVEADEAGLNFVKLDGNVGCMVNGAGLAMATMDIIKLSGGNPANFLDVGGT
;
A
#
# COMPACT_ATOMS: atom_id res chain seq x y z
N ASP A 1 -4.75 -22.26 -1.00
CA ASP A 1 -4.74 -23.13 -2.20
C ASP A 1 -3.68 -22.62 -3.16
N VAL A 2 -2.78 -23.50 -3.61
CA VAL A 2 -1.80 -23.14 -4.64
C VAL A 2 -2.53 -23.12 -5.99
N TYR A 3 -2.67 -21.93 -6.53
CA TYR A 3 -3.24 -21.77 -7.87
C TYR A 3 -2.22 -22.21 -8.91
N TYR A 4 -2.61 -23.17 -9.76
CA TYR A 4 -1.79 -23.61 -10.89
C TYR A 4 -2.42 -23.05 -12.17
N PRO A 5 -1.79 -22.03 -12.82
CA PRO A 5 -2.25 -21.58 -14.12
C PRO A 5 -2.14 -22.75 -15.10
N GLY A 6 -3.19 -22.96 -15.90
CA GLY A 6 -3.16 -23.98 -16.97
C GLY A 6 -2.04 -23.71 -17.99
N PRO A 7 -1.86 -24.56 -18.99
CA PRO A 7 -0.73 -24.52 -19.93
C PRO A 7 -0.75 -23.31 -20.90
N THR A 8 -1.72 -22.42 -20.79
CA THR A 8 -1.88 -21.21 -21.60
C THR A 8 -1.42 -19.98 -20.85
N GLU A 9 -0.93 -19.01 -21.59
CA GLU A 9 -0.34 -17.76 -21.12
C GLU A 9 -1.21 -17.05 -20.09
N VAL A 10 -0.66 -16.84 -18.90
CA VAL A 10 -1.25 -16.05 -17.82
C VAL A 10 -0.76 -14.62 -17.99
N LYS A 11 -1.68 -13.65 -17.89
CA LYS A 11 -1.29 -12.23 -17.80
C LYS A 11 -1.22 -11.81 -16.36
N GLU A 12 -0.12 -11.15 -16.02
CA GLU A 12 0.13 -10.57 -14.72
C GLU A 12 -0.13 -9.08 -14.75
N PHE A 13 -0.84 -8.59 -13.76
CA PHE A 13 -1.11 -7.17 -13.56
C PHE A 13 -0.66 -6.74 -12.17
N TYR A 14 -0.39 -5.47 -12.05
CA TYR A 14 -0.26 -4.77 -10.78
C TYR A 14 -1.55 -4.01 -10.47
N MET A 15 -1.98 -4.02 -9.22
CA MET A 15 -3.08 -3.18 -8.74
C MET A 15 -2.91 -2.82 -7.27
N SER A 16 -3.04 -1.53 -6.94
CA SER A 16 -3.06 -1.09 -5.55
C SER A 16 -4.12 0.00 -5.33
N VAL A 17 -4.59 0.08 -4.10
CA VAL A 17 -5.39 1.19 -3.59
C VAL A 17 -4.60 1.86 -2.49
N LEU A 18 -4.41 3.16 -2.57
CA LEU A 18 -3.68 3.94 -1.58
C LEU A 18 -4.21 5.36 -1.45
N LEU A 19 -3.82 6.05 -0.38
CA LEU A 19 -4.12 7.46 -0.18
C LEU A 19 -3.07 8.33 -0.88
N ASP A 20 -3.50 9.10 -1.90
CA ASP A 20 -2.72 10.21 -2.45
C ASP A 20 -2.78 11.38 -1.47
N ARG A 21 -1.73 11.55 -0.68
CA ARG A 21 -1.67 12.57 0.38
C ARG A 21 -1.64 13.99 -0.16
N GLU A 22 -1.06 14.18 -1.35
CA GLU A 22 -1.01 15.50 -2.01
C GLU A 22 -2.42 15.97 -2.39
N LYS A 23 -3.24 15.06 -2.91
CA LYS A 23 -4.62 15.37 -3.32
C LYS A 23 -5.65 15.15 -2.22
N GLY A 24 -5.29 14.48 -1.12
CA GLY A 24 -6.20 14.09 -0.06
C GLY A 24 -7.31 13.15 -0.56
N ARG A 25 -6.98 12.23 -1.49
CA ARG A 25 -7.95 11.33 -2.14
C ARG A 25 -7.38 9.94 -2.31
N ASN A 26 -8.23 8.95 -2.22
CA ASN A 26 -7.85 7.59 -2.59
C ASN A 26 -7.61 7.50 -4.09
N VAL A 27 -6.62 6.70 -4.47
CA VAL A 27 -6.26 6.43 -5.85
C VAL A 27 -6.09 4.93 -6.06
N ILE A 28 -6.61 4.42 -7.17
CA ILE A 28 -6.28 3.09 -7.66
C ILE A 28 -5.15 3.24 -8.66
N VAL A 29 -4.01 2.62 -8.37
CA VAL A 29 -2.86 2.53 -9.27
C VAL A 29 -2.85 1.14 -9.89
N TYR A 30 -2.67 1.05 -11.19
CA TYR A 30 -2.68 -0.24 -11.89
C TYR A 30 -1.78 -0.22 -13.13
N SER A 31 -1.25 -1.39 -13.46
CA SER A 31 -0.34 -1.58 -14.60
C SER A 31 -0.53 -2.96 -15.24
N THR A 32 -0.17 -3.05 -16.52
CA THR A 32 -0.03 -4.33 -17.23
C THR A 32 1.28 -5.05 -16.90
N GLU A 33 2.16 -4.42 -16.14
CA GLU A 33 3.43 -4.97 -15.65
C GLU A 33 3.22 -5.47 -14.21
N GLY A 34 2.78 -6.71 -14.07
CA GLY A 34 2.64 -7.40 -12.78
C GLY A 34 3.84 -8.28 -12.46
N GLY A 35 3.94 -8.73 -11.19
CA GLY A 35 5.05 -9.57 -10.74
C GLY A 35 6.41 -8.86 -10.68
N MET A 36 6.44 -7.55 -10.87
CA MET A 36 7.63 -6.70 -10.83
C MET A 36 7.48 -5.65 -9.73
N ASP A 37 8.62 -5.07 -9.34
CA ASP A 37 8.67 -3.91 -8.48
C ASP A 37 8.07 -2.69 -9.22
N ILE A 38 7.03 -2.10 -8.65
CA ILE A 38 6.31 -0.98 -9.28
C ILE A 38 7.16 0.28 -9.35
N GLU A 39 8.11 0.47 -8.42
CA GLU A 39 9.06 1.58 -8.42
C GLU A 39 9.97 1.48 -9.65
N HIS A 40 10.43 0.28 -10.00
CA HIS A 40 11.20 0.05 -11.22
C HIS A 40 10.38 0.38 -12.48
N VAL A 41 9.10 0.00 -12.51
CA VAL A 41 8.19 0.35 -13.62
C VAL A 41 8.01 1.87 -13.71
N ALA A 42 7.88 2.55 -12.56
CA ALA A 42 7.72 4.00 -12.50
C ALA A 42 8.94 4.77 -13.02
N GLU A 43 10.14 4.24 -12.80
CA GLU A 43 11.39 4.85 -13.29
C GLU A 43 11.63 4.62 -14.78
N HIS A 44 11.29 3.44 -15.31
CA HIS A 44 11.68 3.03 -16.66
C HIS A 44 10.56 3.13 -17.70
N THR A 45 9.32 2.88 -17.28
CA THR A 45 8.13 2.86 -18.17
C THR A 45 6.91 3.49 -17.50
N PRO A 46 7.00 4.76 -17.06
CA PRO A 46 5.93 5.43 -16.30
C PRO A 46 4.59 5.50 -17.06
N GLU A 47 4.62 5.46 -18.38
CA GLU A 47 3.43 5.44 -19.24
C GLU A 47 2.57 4.17 -19.08
N LYS A 48 3.14 3.10 -18.52
CA LYS A 48 2.41 1.86 -18.21
C LYS A 48 1.68 1.89 -16.88
N ILE A 49 1.93 2.92 -16.07
CA ILE A 49 1.26 3.10 -14.79
C ILE A 49 0.06 4.03 -14.99
N HIS A 50 -1.11 3.48 -14.74
CA HIS A 50 -2.36 4.21 -14.76
C HIS A 50 -2.83 4.55 -13.35
N ARG A 51 -3.54 5.66 -13.24
CA ARG A 51 -4.10 6.12 -11.96
C ARG A 51 -5.56 6.51 -12.15
N GLU A 52 -6.41 6.04 -11.23
CA GLU A 52 -7.81 6.41 -11.15
C GLU A 52 -8.09 7.03 -9.79
N VAL A 53 -8.31 8.34 -9.79
CA VAL A 53 -8.57 9.11 -8.55
C VAL A 53 -10.04 8.97 -8.17
N ILE A 54 -10.32 8.71 -6.90
CA ILE A 54 -11.67 8.50 -6.38
C ILE A 54 -12.10 9.76 -5.61
N ASP A 55 -13.24 10.31 -5.97
CA ASP A 55 -13.84 11.41 -5.24
C ASP A 55 -14.51 10.86 -3.96
N PRO A 56 -14.08 11.28 -2.76
CA PRO A 56 -14.59 10.72 -1.50
C PRO A 56 -16.08 11.01 -1.28
N ARG A 57 -16.67 11.99 -2.00
CA ARG A 57 -18.09 12.33 -1.88
C ARG A 57 -19.00 11.31 -2.57
N VAL A 58 -18.51 10.59 -3.55
CA VAL A 58 -19.30 9.64 -4.36
C VAL A 58 -18.72 8.22 -4.38
N GLY A 59 -17.49 8.05 -3.88
CA GLY A 59 -16.78 6.78 -3.87
C GLY A 59 -16.43 6.27 -5.28
N LEU A 60 -15.97 5.02 -5.34
CA LEU A 60 -15.64 4.37 -6.61
C LEU A 60 -16.89 4.15 -7.46
N GLN A 61 -16.87 4.67 -8.68
CA GLN A 61 -18.00 4.59 -9.60
C GLN A 61 -17.82 3.47 -10.63
N GLY A 62 -18.93 2.87 -11.08
CA GLY A 62 -18.90 1.75 -12.04
C GLY A 62 -18.26 2.09 -13.38
N PHE A 63 -18.23 3.35 -13.83
CA PHE A 63 -17.49 3.72 -15.02
C PHE A 63 -15.97 3.64 -14.83
N GLN A 64 -15.47 3.93 -13.62
CA GLN A 64 -14.05 3.86 -13.26
C GLN A 64 -13.57 2.41 -13.28
N THR A 65 -14.34 1.47 -12.70
CA THR A 65 -13.99 0.05 -12.73
C THR A 65 -13.95 -0.50 -14.16
N ARG A 66 -14.85 -0.05 -15.03
CA ARG A 66 -14.83 -0.42 -16.46
C ARG A 66 -13.65 0.20 -17.21
N LYS A 67 -13.31 1.45 -16.91
CA LYS A 67 -12.12 2.12 -17.47
C LYS A 67 -10.83 1.39 -17.12
N ILE A 68 -10.69 0.98 -15.86
CA ILE A 68 -9.55 0.17 -15.39
C ILE A 68 -9.46 -1.13 -16.19
N ALA A 69 -10.55 -1.90 -16.27
CA ALA A 69 -10.58 -3.16 -17.02
C ALA A 69 -10.26 -2.96 -18.52
N PHE A 70 -10.73 -1.87 -19.11
CA PHE A 70 -10.46 -1.51 -20.50
C PHE A 70 -8.97 -1.17 -20.72
N ASN A 71 -8.39 -0.33 -19.85
CA ASN A 71 -6.97 0.07 -19.93
C ASN A 71 -6.02 -1.12 -19.73
N LEU A 72 -6.43 -2.13 -18.96
CA LEU A 72 -5.69 -3.40 -18.83
C LEU A 72 -5.84 -4.31 -20.06
N GLY A 73 -6.57 -3.87 -21.11
CA GLY A 73 -6.74 -4.60 -22.35
C GLY A 73 -7.65 -5.81 -22.22
N LEU A 74 -8.56 -5.82 -21.23
CA LEU A 74 -9.47 -6.94 -20.97
C LEU A 74 -10.74 -6.83 -21.79
N SER A 75 -11.31 -8.00 -22.13
CA SER A 75 -12.57 -8.13 -22.84
C SER A 75 -13.36 -9.34 -22.34
N GLY A 76 -14.60 -9.50 -22.79
CA GLY A 76 -15.41 -10.68 -22.49
C GLY A 76 -15.65 -10.90 -20.99
N GLU A 77 -15.43 -12.14 -20.53
CA GLU A 77 -15.65 -12.51 -19.14
C GLU A 77 -14.59 -11.93 -18.21
N ALA A 78 -13.31 -11.89 -18.61
CA ALA A 78 -12.24 -11.28 -17.84
C ALA A 78 -12.49 -9.79 -17.54
N PHE A 79 -13.09 -9.06 -18.49
CA PHE A 79 -13.51 -7.68 -18.28
C PHE A 79 -14.56 -7.56 -17.15
N LYS A 80 -15.58 -8.43 -17.17
CA LYS A 80 -16.62 -8.44 -16.13
C LYS A 80 -16.06 -8.83 -14.76
N GLN A 81 -15.18 -9.84 -14.75
CA GLN A 81 -14.48 -10.28 -13.52
C GLN A 81 -13.64 -9.15 -12.93
N MET A 82 -12.83 -8.48 -13.74
CA MET A 82 -11.99 -7.34 -13.29
C MET A 82 -12.84 -6.20 -12.74
N THR A 83 -13.95 -5.87 -13.42
CA THR A 83 -14.87 -4.82 -12.96
C THR A 83 -15.42 -5.12 -11.55
N LYS A 84 -15.80 -6.37 -11.28
CA LYS A 84 -16.26 -6.83 -9.97
C LYS A 84 -15.10 -6.84 -8.94
N PHE A 85 -13.94 -7.34 -9.38
CA PHE A 85 -12.75 -7.40 -8.53
C PHE A 85 -12.36 -6.03 -7.99
N VAL A 86 -12.23 -5.03 -8.87
CA VAL A 86 -11.88 -3.65 -8.48
C VAL A 86 -12.88 -3.07 -7.50
N ALA A 87 -14.18 -3.29 -7.73
CA ALA A 87 -15.22 -2.84 -6.81
C ALA A 87 -15.11 -3.50 -5.43
N SER A 88 -14.81 -4.80 -5.40
CA SER A 88 -14.62 -5.56 -4.15
C SER A 88 -13.35 -5.16 -3.42
N LEU A 89 -12.25 -4.94 -4.15
CA LEU A 89 -10.97 -4.48 -3.59
C LEU A 89 -11.12 -3.12 -2.91
N TYR A 90 -11.77 -2.16 -3.57
CA TYR A 90 -12.00 -0.84 -3.00
C TYR A 90 -12.90 -0.90 -1.77
N LYS A 91 -13.97 -1.72 -1.82
CA LYS A 91 -14.84 -1.94 -0.66
C LYS A 91 -14.09 -2.58 0.52
N ALA A 92 -13.20 -3.53 0.25
CA ALA A 92 -12.35 -4.14 1.26
C ALA A 92 -11.40 -3.10 1.86
N TYR A 93 -10.72 -2.31 1.03
CA TYR A 93 -9.82 -1.24 1.44
C TYR A 93 -10.48 -0.27 2.43
N GLU A 94 -11.69 0.24 2.10
CA GLU A 94 -12.43 1.13 2.99
C GLU A 94 -12.94 0.40 4.24
N GLY A 95 -13.41 -0.83 4.09
CA GLY A 95 -14.04 -1.58 5.17
C GLY A 95 -13.10 -2.04 6.28
N ILE A 96 -11.80 -2.13 6.01
CA ILE A 96 -10.77 -2.52 6.97
C ILE A 96 -9.89 -1.35 7.43
N ASP A 97 -10.24 -0.12 7.05
CA ASP A 97 -9.42 1.06 7.30
C ASP A 97 -7.96 0.89 6.83
N ALA A 98 -7.77 0.35 5.62
CA ALA A 98 -6.45 0.22 5.05
C ALA A 98 -5.90 1.58 4.59
N SER A 99 -4.62 1.83 4.78
CA SER A 99 -3.89 2.95 4.18
C SER A 99 -3.28 2.58 2.83
N MET A 100 -3.04 1.27 2.62
CA MET A 100 -2.60 0.69 1.36
C MET A 100 -3.14 -0.74 1.22
N PHE A 101 -3.57 -1.10 0.02
CA PHE A 101 -3.91 -2.48 -0.34
C PHE A 101 -3.32 -2.75 -1.71
N GLU A 102 -2.27 -3.57 -1.77
CA GLU A 102 -1.54 -3.91 -2.99
C GLU A 102 -1.78 -5.37 -3.35
N ILE A 103 -2.02 -5.61 -4.63
CA ILE A 103 -2.11 -6.95 -5.24
C ILE A 103 -1.03 -7.04 -6.31
N ASN A 104 -0.01 -7.85 -6.07
CA ASN A 104 1.11 -8.01 -6.99
C ASN A 104 1.74 -9.40 -6.89
N PRO A 105 1.50 -10.30 -7.86
CA PRO A 105 0.69 -10.09 -9.07
C PRO A 105 -0.81 -10.35 -8.90
N LEU A 106 -1.57 -9.69 -9.76
CA LEU A 106 -2.98 -9.98 -10.04
C LEU A 106 -3.05 -10.73 -11.37
N PHE A 107 -3.57 -11.96 -11.36
CA PHE A 107 -3.59 -12.81 -12.56
C PHE A 107 -4.90 -12.72 -13.33
N LYS A 108 -4.79 -12.62 -14.67
CA LYS A 108 -5.80 -13.09 -15.59
C LYS A 108 -5.42 -14.50 -16.03
N THR A 109 -6.26 -15.45 -15.71
CA THR A 109 -6.05 -16.86 -16.06
C THR A 109 -6.50 -17.18 -17.49
N SER A 110 -6.13 -18.36 -17.99
CA SER A 110 -6.53 -18.84 -19.30
C SER A 110 -8.05 -19.05 -19.46
N ASP A 111 -8.76 -19.30 -18.35
CA ASP A 111 -10.22 -19.43 -18.29
C ASP A 111 -10.93 -18.11 -17.92
N ASP A 112 -10.25 -16.97 -18.16
CA ASP A 112 -10.76 -15.61 -17.99
C ASP A 112 -11.13 -15.22 -16.53
N LYS A 113 -10.58 -15.91 -15.53
CA LYS A 113 -10.73 -15.51 -14.14
C LYS A 113 -9.70 -14.44 -13.76
N ILE A 114 -10.07 -13.62 -12.80
CA ILE A 114 -9.17 -12.64 -12.14
C ILE A 114 -8.90 -13.14 -10.73
N ILE A 115 -7.63 -13.36 -10.40
CA ILE A 115 -7.20 -13.95 -9.13
C ILE A 115 -6.08 -13.13 -8.51
N ALA A 116 -6.28 -12.69 -7.25
CA ALA A 116 -5.19 -12.17 -6.44
C ALA A 116 -4.28 -13.33 -6.03
N VAL A 117 -3.00 -13.24 -6.39
CA VAL A 117 -2.01 -14.28 -6.06
C VAL A 117 -1.32 -13.93 -4.76
N ASP A 118 -0.94 -12.67 -4.62
CA ASP A 118 -0.37 -12.13 -3.40
C ASP A 118 -1.02 -10.79 -3.06
N ALA A 119 -1.11 -10.50 -1.76
CA ALA A 119 -1.72 -9.28 -1.26
C ALA A 119 -0.90 -8.73 -0.09
N LYS A 120 -0.51 -7.46 -0.20
CA LYS A 120 0.10 -6.69 0.88
C LYS A 120 -0.88 -5.63 1.35
N VAL A 121 -1.19 -5.65 2.64
CA VAL A 121 -2.15 -4.72 3.24
C VAL A 121 -1.49 -3.98 4.38
N THR A 122 -1.58 -2.65 4.34
CA THR A 122 -1.19 -1.79 5.46
C THR A 122 -2.46 -1.18 6.05
N LEU A 123 -2.69 -1.43 7.31
CA LEU A 123 -3.82 -0.86 8.05
C LEU A 123 -3.49 0.55 8.56
N ASP A 124 -4.49 1.42 8.65
CA ASP A 124 -4.32 2.70 9.32
C ASP A 124 -4.37 2.48 10.85
N GLY A 125 -3.22 2.68 11.53
CA GLY A 125 -3.12 2.55 12.97
C GLY A 125 -4.14 3.40 13.74
N ASN A 126 -4.52 4.55 13.18
CA ASN A 126 -5.56 5.40 13.77
C ASN A 126 -6.97 4.80 13.64
N GLY A 127 -7.16 3.82 12.77
CA GLY A 127 -8.42 3.10 12.57
C GLY A 127 -8.56 1.82 13.38
N LEU A 128 -7.46 1.26 13.92
CA LEU A 128 -7.43 -0.07 14.54
C LEU A 128 -8.38 -0.22 15.75
N PHE A 129 -8.69 0.86 16.45
CA PHE A 129 -9.67 0.82 17.56
C PHE A 129 -11.06 0.33 17.11
N ARG A 130 -11.37 0.39 15.82
CA ARG A 130 -12.61 -0.15 15.24
C ARG A 130 -12.51 -1.64 14.88
N HIS A 131 -11.29 -2.19 14.89
CA HIS A 131 -10.97 -3.54 14.44
C HIS A 131 -10.11 -4.28 15.49
N PRO A 132 -10.64 -4.56 16.68
CA PRO A 132 -9.86 -5.18 17.77
C PRO A 132 -9.38 -6.60 17.43
N ASP A 133 -10.05 -7.27 16.50
CA ASP A 133 -9.66 -8.57 15.96
C ASP A 133 -8.40 -8.48 15.08
N TYR A 134 -8.16 -7.38 14.40
CA TYR A 134 -6.94 -7.18 13.58
C TYR A 134 -5.72 -6.91 14.47
N GLU A 135 -5.89 -6.20 15.56
CA GLU A 135 -4.81 -5.99 16.53
C GLU A 135 -4.33 -7.33 17.11
N ALA A 136 -5.26 -8.27 17.34
CA ALA A 136 -4.93 -9.61 17.81
C ALA A 136 -4.18 -10.48 16.76
N MET A 137 -4.21 -10.08 15.48
CA MET A 137 -3.48 -10.75 14.39
C MET A 137 -2.06 -10.22 14.20
N ARG A 138 -1.67 -9.15 14.91
CA ARG A 138 -0.33 -8.56 14.81
C ARG A 138 0.73 -9.59 15.16
N ASP A 139 1.65 -9.85 14.25
CA ASP A 139 2.80 -10.72 14.48
C ASP A 139 4.05 -9.87 14.76
N LYS A 140 4.33 -9.69 16.04
CA LYS A 140 5.49 -8.91 16.51
C LYS A 140 6.84 -9.56 16.12
N THR A 141 6.86 -10.81 15.70
CA THR A 141 8.11 -11.48 15.30
C THR A 141 8.60 -11.04 13.91
N GLU A 142 7.72 -10.47 13.10
CA GLU A 142 8.03 -9.91 11.76
C GLU A 142 8.41 -8.42 11.82
N GLU A 143 8.30 -7.78 12.99
CA GLU A 143 8.62 -6.37 13.17
C GLU A 143 10.06 -6.16 13.71
N ASP A 144 10.62 -4.94 13.56
CA ASP A 144 11.91 -4.63 14.20
C ASP A 144 11.75 -4.68 15.73
N PRO A 145 12.55 -5.49 16.44
CA PRO A 145 12.40 -5.65 17.89
C PRO A 145 12.52 -4.33 18.67
N THR A 146 13.32 -3.37 18.17
CA THR A 146 13.50 -2.07 18.82
C THR A 146 12.26 -1.20 18.66
N GLU A 147 11.58 -1.28 17.52
CA GLU A 147 10.32 -0.57 17.27
C GLU A 147 9.20 -1.15 18.14
N VAL A 148 9.15 -2.48 18.28
CA VAL A 148 8.20 -3.16 19.17
C VAL A 148 8.41 -2.74 20.63
N GLU A 149 9.66 -2.72 21.11
CA GLU A 149 9.98 -2.30 22.47
C GLU A 149 9.60 -0.83 22.72
N ALA A 150 9.83 0.03 21.75
CA ALA A 150 9.46 1.45 21.85
C ALA A 150 7.93 1.63 21.87
N ASP A 151 7.20 0.91 21.02
CA ASP A 151 5.75 0.94 20.98
C ASP A 151 5.14 0.46 22.33
N GLU A 152 5.67 -0.61 22.92
CA GLU A 152 5.26 -1.09 24.25
C GLU A 152 5.54 -0.07 25.37
N ALA A 153 6.56 0.77 25.18
CA ALA A 153 6.87 1.90 26.09
C ALA A 153 6.05 3.17 25.79
N GLY A 154 5.18 3.15 24.77
CA GLY A 154 4.39 4.30 24.35
C GLY A 154 5.20 5.39 23.64
N LEU A 155 6.33 5.03 23.04
CA LEU A 155 7.21 5.94 22.31
C LEU A 155 7.01 5.81 20.80
N ASN A 156 7.07 6.93 20.09
CA ASN A 156 7.09 6.93 18.63
C ASN A 156 8.55 6.82 18.15
N PHE A 157 8.95 5.62 17.76
CA PHE A 157 10.29 5.30 17.27
C PHE A 157 10.24 4.70 15.87
N VAL A 158 11.17 5.14 15.00
CA VAL A 158 11.44 4.52 13.71
C VAL A 158 12.96 4.40 13.57
N LYS A 159 13.43 3.19 13.29
CA LYS A 159 14.84 2.91 13.01
C LYS A 159 15.20 3.36 11.60
N LEU A 160 16.36 3.97 11.44
CA LEU A 160 16.91 4.44 10.18
C LEU A 160 18.37 3.99 10.03
N ASP A 161 18.86 3.97 8.80
CA ASP A 161 20.23 3.60 8.47
C ASP A 161 21.18 4.80 8.57
N GLY A 162 21.44 5.25 9.78
CA GLY A 162 22.28 6.43 10.03
C GLY A 162 23.35 6.19 11.07
N ASN A 163 24.10 7.26 11.37
CA ASN A 163 25.22 7.26 12.32
C ASN A 163 25.04 8.25 13.48
N VAL A 164 23.93 9.00 13.49
CA VAL A 164 23.62 9.97 14.56
C VAL A 164 22.23 9.67 15.11
N GLY A 165 22.16 9.19 16.36
CA GLY A 165 20.90 9.00 17.07
C GLY A 165 20.35 10.32 17.58
N CYS A 166 19.02 10.47 17.60
CA CYS A 166 18.34 11.60 18.21
C CYS A 166 17.20 11.15 19.12
N MET A 167 16.99 11.88 20.19
CA MET A 167 15.89 11.71 21.13
C MET A 167 15.37 13.10 21.49
N VAL A 168 14.12 13.37 21.16
CA VAL A 168 13.53 14.71 21.34
C VAL A 168 12.08 14.59 21.79
N ASN A 169 11.56 15.69 22.29
CA ASN A 169 10.17 15.81 22.70
C ASN A 169 9.38 16.56 21.63
N GLY A 170 8.50 15.85 20.95
CA GLY A 170 7.65 16.36 19.88
C GLY A 170 8.14 16.01 18.46
N ALA A 171 7.24 15.47 17.63
CA ALA A 171 7.54 15.01 16.29
C ALA A 171 8.14 16.11 15.37
N GLY A 172 7.66 17.36 15.50
CA GLY A 172 8.19 18.49 14.74
C GLY A 172 9.66 18.78 15.07
N LEU A 173 10.03 18.67 16.35
CA LEU A 173 11.43 18.84 16.77
C LEU A 173 12.29 17.65 16.30
N ALA A 174 11.75 16.44 16.30
CA ALA A 174 12.43 15.27 15.76
C ALA A 174 12.78 15.47 14.27
N MET A 175 11.82 15.86 13.46
CA MET A 175 12.03 16.14 12.02
C MET A 175 13.07 17.23 11.80
N ALA A 176 12.96 18.38 12.51
CA ALA A 176 13.92 19.47 12.40
C ALA A 176 15.34 19.06 12.84
N THR A 177 15.45 18.22 13.87
CA THR A 177 16.75 17.69 14.33
C THR A 177 17.38 16.78 13.27
N MET A 178 16.58 15.92 12.64
CA MET A 178 17.04 15.05 11.54
C MET A 178 17.52 15.87 10.34
N ASP A 179 16.83 16.96 10.01
CA ASP A 179 17.23 17.87 8.94
C ASP A 179 18.57 18.54 9.25
N ILE A 180 18.77 19.01 10.49
CA ILE A 180 20.04 19.61 10.93
C ILE A 180 21.18 18.58 10.89
N ILE A 181 20.94 17.34 11.29
CA ILE A 181 21.92 16.26 11.20
C ILE A 181 22.36 16.09 9.74
N LYS A 182 21.42 16.03 8.80
CA LYS A 182 21.73 15.92 7.37
C LYS A 182 22.48 17.12 6.82
N LEU A 183 22.05 18.32 7.14
CA LEU A 183 22.72 19.56 6.71
C LEU A 183 24.15 19.66 7.27
N SER A 184 24.41 19.04 8.42
CA SER A 184 25.76 19.00 9.04
C SER A 184 26.63 17.85 8.53
N GLY A 185 26.17 17.08 7.52
CA GLY A 185 26.92 15.98 6.91
C GLY A 185 26.79 14.64 7.64
N GLY A 186 25.93 14.53 8.66
CA GLY A 186 25.59 13.28 9.32
C GLY A 186 24.38 12.59 8.67
N ASN A 187 24.08 11.37 9.11
CA ASN A 187 22.87 10.66 8.74
C ASN A 187 22.09 10.29 10.01
N PRO A 188 20.79 10.64 10.11
CA PRO A 188 19.99 10.24 11.26
C PRO A 188 19.84 8.71 11.31
N ALA A 189 20.06 8.15 12.51
CA ALA A 189 19.98 6.71 12.78
C ALA A 189 18.58 6.30 13.29
N ASN A 190 17.77 7.26 13.69
CA ASN A 190 16.41 7.04 14.15
C ASN A 190 15.58 8.32 14.10
N PHE A 191 14.27 8.13 14.04
CA PHE A 191 13.30 9.09 14.54
C PHE A 191 12.90 8.64 15.96
N LEU A 192 12.87 9.54 16.94
CA LEU A 192 12.34 9.24 18.27
C LEU A 192 11.69 10.49 18.87
N ASP A 193 10.38 10.38 19.06
CA ASP A 193 9.59 11.33 19.82
C ASP A 193 9.16 10.68 21.13
N VAL A 194 9.64 11.24 22.25
CA VAL A 194 9.33 10.73 23.59
C VAL A 194 8.00 11.25 24.16
N GLY A 195 7.21 11.92 23.32
CA GLY A 195 5.92 12.48 23.70
C GLY A 195 6.02 13.78 24.48
N GLY A 196 4.99 14.61 24.35
CA GLY A 196 4.79 15.80 25.18
C GLY A 196 3.90 15.48 26.39
N THR A 197 4.28 15.90 27.55
CA THR A 197 3.40 15.99 28.73
C THR A 197 2.65 17.30 28.71
#